data_91c361f93b74319e6842718f035c11cb
#
_entry.id   91c361f93b74319e6842718f035c11cb
#
_cell.length_a   1.000
_cell.length_b   1.000
_cell.length_c   1.000
_cell.angle_alpha   90.00
_cell.angle_beta   90.00
_cell.angle_gamma   90.00
#
_symmetry.space_group_name_H-M   'P 1'
#
loop_
_entity.id
_entity.type
_entity.pdbx_description
1 polymer ?
#
loop_
_entity_poly.entity_id
_entity_poly.type
_entity_poly.pdbx_seq_one_letter_code
_entity_poly.pdbx_strand_id
1 'polypeptide(L)'
;MRERILIVSDEQRNAWMQESLAQQGFSVALTEDANHAYEQLLGSPFELVIVELRDPASGTRFIKRLRKNPEQRQVLILTIAEWGTGQATMALTEGADGFEPGPVDNERLIAAVARLLRPNLTMIARASGDGDRD
;
A
#
# COMPACT_ATOMS: atom_id res chain seq x y z
N MET A 1 -9.69 -0.21 -17.21
CA MET A 1 -8.50 -1.01 -16.89
C MET A 1 -8.39 -1.19 -15.38
N ARG A 2 -7.88 -2.33 -14.95
CA ARG A 2 -7.70 -2.59 -13.53
C ARG A 2 -6.46 -1.92 -13.01
N GLU A 3 -6.55 -1.30 -11.86
CA GLU A 3 -5.36 -0.82 -11.17
C GLU A 3 -4.55 -2.03 -10.71
N ARG A 4 -3.24 -1.88 -10.77
CA ARG A 4 -2.30 -2.94 -10.42
C ARG A 4 -1.65 -2.64 -9.09
N ILE A 5 -1.71 -3.61 -8.20
CA ILE A 5 -1.18 -3.50 -6.85
C ILE A 5 -0.11 -4.56 -6.65
N LEU A 6 1.02 -4.15 -6.11
CA LEU A 6 2.08 -5.08 -5.72
C LEU A 6 2.13 -5.12 -4.20
N ILE A 7 2.04 -6.32 -3.64
CA ILE A 7 2.16 -6.52 -2.19
C ILE A 7 3.55 -7.10 -1.92
N VAL A 8 4.31 -6.42 -1.07
CA VAL A 8 5.61 -6.89 -0.60
C VAL A 8 5.45 -7.27 0.87
N SER A 9 5.42 -8.56 1.16
CA SER A 9 5.20 -9.04 2.52
C SER A 9 6.00 -10.30 2.77
N ASP A 10 6.76 -10.32 3.87
CA ASP A 10 7.49 -11.50 4.29
C ASP A 10 6.68 -12.38 5.25
N GLU A 11 5.39 -12.11 5.38
CA GLU A 11 4.47 -12.89 6.20
C GLU A 11 3.59 -13.74 5.30
N GLN A 12 3.81 -15.06 5.30
CA GLN A 12 3.03 -15.97 4.46
C GLN A 12 1.54 -15.90 4.76
N ARG A 13 1.19 -15.67 6.02
CA ARG A 13 -0.21 -15.58 6.44
C ARG A 13 -0.96 -14.41 5.79
N ASN A 14 -0.24 -13.50 5.15
CA ASN A 14 -0.85 -12.33 4.52
C ASN A 14 -1.23 -12.54 3.05
N ALA A 15 -1.16 -13.79 2.58
CA ALA A 15 -1.63 -14.10 1.23
C ALA A 15 -3.10 -13.75 1.01
N TRP A 16 -3.90 -13.72 2.09
CA TRP A 16 -5.31 -13.34 2.01
C TRP A 16 -5.51 -11.94 1.46
N MET A 17 -4.51 -11.07 1.61
CA MET A 17 -4.62 -9.69 1.11
C MET A 17 -4.72 -9.66 -0.41
N GLN A 18 -3.96 -10.54 -1.07
CA GLN A 18 -4.01 -10.63 -2.53
C GLN A 18 -5.41 -11.01 -2.98
N GLU A 19 -6.00 -12.03 -2.37
CA GLU A 19 -7.33 -12.49 -2.73
C GLU A 19 -8.39 -11.42 -2.44
N SER A 20 -8.30 -10.80 -1.28
CA SER A 20 -9.23 -9.77 -0.87
C SER A 20 -9.27 -8.61 -1.86
N LEU A 21 -8.12 -8.11 -2.26
CA LEU A 21 -8.05 -7.00 -3.19
C LEU A 21 -8.43 -7.42 -4.62
N ALA A 22 -8.10 -8.66 -5.00
CA ALA A 22 -8.52 -9.17 -6.29
C ALA A 22 -10.04 -9.22 -6.40
N GLN A 23 -10.72 -9.57 -5.32
CA GLN A 23 -12.19 -9.57 -5.29
C GLN A 23 -12.78 -8.18 -5.47
N GLN A 24 -12.03 -7.15 -5.14
CA GLN A 24 -12.46 -5.76 -5.34
C GLN A 24 -12.17 -5.25 -6.76
N GLY A 25 -11.62 -6.10 -7.62
CA GLY A 25 -11.38 -5.75 -9.01
C GLY A 25 -9.96 -5.30 -9.32
N PHE A 26 -9.05 -5.35 -8.36
CA PHE A 26 -7.66 -5.01 -8.60
C PHE A 26 -6.88 -6.19 -9.18
N SER A 27 -5.84 -5.87 -9.93
CA SER A 27 -4.87 -6.87 -10.38
C SER A 27 -3.72 -6.87 -9.39
N VAL A 28 -3.54 -7.98 -8.67
CA VAL A 28 -2.65 -8.00 -7.50
C VAL A 28 -1.56 -9.03 -7.64
N ALA A 29 -0.32 -8.60 -7.44
CA ALA A 29 0.84 -9.48 -7.36
C ALA A 29 1.36 -9.47 -5.92
N LEU A 30 1.94 -10.58 -5.49
CA LEU A 30 2.48 -10.74 -4.14
C LEU A 30 3.91 -11.25 -4.24
N THR A 31 4.81 -10.63 -3.50
CA THR A 31 6.18 -11.09 -3.40
C THR A 31 6.67 -10.99 -1.96
N GLU A 32 7.59 -11.85 -1.58
CA GLU A 32 8.15 -11.86 -0.23
C GLU A 32 9.45 -11.07 -0.13
N ASP A 33 10.05 -10.74 -1.26
CA ASP A 33 11.40 -10.19 -1.33
C ASP A 33 11.37 -8.77 -1.89
N ALA A 34 11.91 -7.82 -1.13
CA ALA A 34 11.96 -6.43 -1.53
C ALA A 34 12.76 -6.22 -2.82
N ASN A 35 13.85 -6.98 -3.02
CA ASN A 35 14.62 -6.85 -4.26
C ASN A 35 13.83 -7.33 -5.46
N HIS A 36 13.11 -8.43 -5.31
CA HIS A 36 12.25 -8.94 -6.37
C HIS A 36 11.12 -7.95 -6.68
N ALA A 37 10.56 -7.36 -5.63
CA ALA A 37 9.52 -6.34 -5.78
C ALA A 37 10.05 -5.15 -6.59
N TYR A 38 11.25 -4.70 -6.28
CA TYR A 38 11.83 -3.58 -7.01
C TYR A 38 12.01 -3.93 -8.50
N GLU A 39 12.48 -5.14 -8.79
CA GLU A 39 12.63 -5.60 -10.17
C GLU A 39 11.29 -5.65 -10.90
N GLN A 40 10.24 -6.10 -10.22
CA GLN A 40 8.91 -6.14 -10.81
C GLN A 40 8.41 -4.73 -11.14
N LEU A 41 8.68 -3.77 -10.28
CA LEU A 41 8.30 -2.38 -10.51
C LEU A 41 9.05 -1.77 -11.70
N LEU A 42 10.30 -2.17 -11.91
CA LEU A 42 11.04 -1.71 -13.08
C LEU A 42 10.48 -2.28 -14.37
N GLY A 43 9.95 -3.51 -14.33
CA GLY A 43 9.49 -4.20 -15.51
C GLY A 43 8.04 -3.96 -15.88
N SER A 44 7.22 -3.47 -14.95
CA SER A 44 5.78 -3.30 -15.17
C SER A 44 5.26 -2.15 -14.33
N PRO A 45 4.28 -1.39 -14.83
CA PRO A 45 3.70 -0.31 -14.04
C PRO A 45 2.75 -0.85 -12.97
N PHE A 46 2.83 -0.28 -11.78
CA PHE A 46 1.90 -0.52 -10.70
C PHE A 46 1.44 0.83 -10.18
N GLU A 47 0.19 0.90 -9.76
CA GLU A 47 -0.36 2.12 -9.18
C GLU A 47 -0.10 2.21 -7.69
N LEU A 48 0.00 1.06 -7.02
CA LEU A 48 0.18 1.01 -5.57
C LEU A 48 1.10 -0.14 -5.19
N VAL A 49 1.97 0.13 -4.21
CA VAL A 49 2.77 -0.90 -3.55
C VAL A 49 2.37 -0.92 -2.08
N ILE A 50 2.02 -2.10 -1.58
CA ILE A 50 1.76 -2.30 -0.16
C ILE A 50 3.01 -2.95 0.44
N VAL A 51 3.60 -2.29 1.44
CA VAL A 51 4.84 -2.75 2.06
C VAL A 51 4.54 -3.21 3.47
N GLU A 52 4.74 -4.51 3.72
CA GLU A 52 4.62 -5.07 5.06
C GLU A 52 5.79 -6.00 5.30
N LEU A 53 6.89 -5.45 5.77
CA LEU A 53 8.11 -6.20 6.06
C LEU A 53 8.35 -6.18 7.56
N ARG A 54 8.74 -7.31 8.11
CA ARG A 54 8.99 -7.45 9.55
C ARG A 54 10.06 -6.52 10.04
N ASP A 55 11.15 -6.44 9.26
CA ASP A 55 12.27 -5.59 9.62
C ASP A 55 11.96 -4.16 9.19
N PRO A 56 11.80 -3.22 10.14
CA PRO A 56 11.50 -1.83 9.79
C PRO A 56 12.55 -1.22 8.87
N ALA A 57 13.81 -1.57 9.07
CA ALA A 57 14.89 -1.04 8.25
C ALA A 57 14.75 -1.48 6.79
N SER A 58 14.31 -2.72 6.57
CA SER A 58 14.08 -3.22 5.21
C SER A 58 12.98 -2.46 4.50
N GLY A 59 11.89 -2.19 5.21
CA GLY A 59 10.78 -1.43 4.65
C GLY A 59 11.19 -0.02 4.30
N THR A 60 11.88 0.65 5.22
CA THR A 60 12.33 2.02 5.02
C THR A 60 13.30 2.11 3.83
N ARG A 61 14.25 1.17 3.75
CA ARG A 61 15.20 1.14 2.64
C ARG A 61 14.50 0.94 1.30
N PHE A 62 13.49 0.09 1.27
CA PHE A 62 12.74 -0.17 0.04
C PHE A 62 12.02 1.09 -0.43
N ILE A 63 11.33 1.77 0.49
CA ILE A 63 10.61 3.02 0.19
C ILE A 63 11.59 4.07 -0.34
N LYS A 64 12.69 4.24 0.36
CA LYS A 64 13.71 5.21 -0.02
C LYS A 64 14.29 4.92 -1.40
N ARG A 65 14.53 3.64 -1.68
CA ARG A 65 15.04 3.21 -2.98
C ARG A 65 14.07 3.55 -4.10
N LEU A 66 12.78 3.34 -3.87
CA LEU A 66 11.77 3.69 -4.85
C LEU A 66 11.73 5.19 -5.11
N ARG A 67 11.77 5.99 -4.05
CA ARG A 67 11.66 7.44 -4.19
C ARG A 67 12.88 8.07 -4.83
N LYS A 68 14.03 7.41 -4.78
CA LYS A 68 15.23 7.88 -5.47
C LYS A 68 15.19 7.63 -6.97
N ASN A 69 14.35 6.70 -7.42
CA ASN A 69 14.23 6.41 -8.84
C ASN A 69 13.15 7.30 -9.45
N PRO A 70 13.51 8.24 -10.36
CA PRO A 70 12.53 9.15 -10.94
C PRO A 70 11.36 8.43 -11.63
N GLU A 71 11.61 7.24 -12.18
CA GLU A 71 10.57 6.47 -12.86
C GLU A 71 9.55 5.89 -11.89
N GLN A 72 9.88 5.82 -10.60
CA GLN A 72 9.00 5.24 -9.58
C GLN A 72 8.41 6.29 -8.63
N ARG A 73 8.54 7.57 -8.96
CA ARG A 73 8.06 8.63 -8.06
C ARG A 73 6.55 8.70 -7.94
N GLN A 74 5.84 8.22 -8.94
CA GLN A 74 4.38 8.32 -8.96
C GLN A 74 3.67 7.11 -8.37
N VAL A 75 4.39 6.02 -8.10
CA VAL A 75 3.76 4.86 -7.48
C VAL A 75 3.38 5.23 -6.04
N LEU A 76 2.15 4.90 -5.66
CA LEU A 76 1.70 5.13 -4.30
C LEU A 76 2.22 4.02 -3.39
N ILE A 77 2.56 4.37 -2.16
CA ILE A 77 3.12 3.42 -1.21
C ILE A 77 2.28 3.43 0.07
N LEU A 78 1.74 2.27 0.41
CA LEU A 78 1.05 2.05 1.67
C LEU A 78 1.91 1.13 2.54
N THR A 79 2.28 1.59 3.71
CA THR A 79 3.06 0.80 4.65
C THR A 79 2.16 0.25 5.74
N ILE A 80 2.28 -1.03 6.03
CA ILE A 80 1.60 -1.69 7.13
C ILE A 80 2.66 -2.16 8.12
N ALA A 81 2.57 -1.74 9.37
CA ALA A 81 3.57 -2.10 10.38
C ALA A 81 2.93 -2.09 11.76
N GLU A 82 3.60 -2.75 12.70
CA GLU A 82 3.08 -2.82 14.05
C GLU A 82 3.09 -1.45 14.72
N TRP A 83 2.07 -1.25 15.56
CA TRP A 83 1.89 -0.01 16.30
C TRP A 83 2.97 0.16 17.35
N GLY A 84 3.40 1.39 17.57
CA GLY A 84 4.29 1.73 18.67
C GLY A 84 5.77 1.64 18.38
N THR A 85 6.16 1.36 17.15
CA THR A 85 7.56 1.19 16.78
C THR A 85 8.19 2.46 16.20
N GLY A 86 7.41 3.53 16.03
CA GLY A 86 7.91 4.74 15.35
C GLY A 86 8.00 4.58 13.84
N GLN A 87 7.59 3.45 13.32
CA GLN A 87 7.70 3.14 11.90
C GLN A 87 6.83 4.04 11.03
N ALA A 88 5.69 4.49 11.57
CA ALA A 88 4.80 5.36 10.81
C ALA A 88 5.51 6.65 10.41
N THR A 89 6.15 7.29 11.38
CA THR A 89 6.85 8.54 11.12
C THR A 89 7.99 8.33 10.12
N MET A 90 8.77 7.26 10.31
CA MET A 90 9.88 6.97 9.43
C MET A 90 9.41 6.68 8.01
N ALA A 91 8.36 5.88 7.87
CA ALA A 91 7.84 5.52 6.56
C ALA A 91 7.34 6.75 5.79
N LEU A 92 6.58 7.61 6.46
CA LEU A 92 6.06 8.82 5.83
C LEU A 92 7.17 9.80 5.49
N THR A 93 8.16 9.92 6.36
CA THR A 93 9.32 10.78 6.11
C THR A 93 10.10 10.32 4.88
N GLU A 94 10.23 9.01 4.69
CA GLU A 94 10.96 8.47 3.55
C GLU A 94 10.14 8.43 2.26
N GLY A 95 8.85 8.73 2.32
CA GLY A 95 8.05 8.89 1.12
C GLY A 95 6.85 8.00 0.96
N ALA A 96 6.43 7.30 2.01
CA ALA A 96 5.17 6.56 1.96
C ALA A 96 3.99 7.51 1.89
N ASP A 97 2.96 7.12 1.16
CA ASP A 97 1.75 7.93 1.01
C ASP A 97 0.72 7.62 2.08
N GLY A 98 0.82 6.47 2.71
CA GLY A 98 -0.08 6.09 3.78
C GLY A 98 0.54 5.07 4.72
N PHE A 99 -0.03 4.97 5.90
CA PHE A 99 0.41 4.02 6.92
C PHE A 99 -0.82 3.45 7.63
N GLU A 100 -0.83 2.13 7.79
CA GLU A 100 -1.84 1.47 8.59
C GLU A 100 -1.16 0.66 9.69
N PRO A 101 -1.56 0.83 10.95
CA PRO A 101 -1.01 -0.02 12.00
C PRO A 101 -1.52 -1.45 11.83
N GLY A 102 -0.60 -2.39 11.86
CA GLY A 102 -0.93 -3.79 11.73
C GLY A 102 -1.25 -4.46 13.06
N PRO A 103 -1.84 -5.61 13.01
CA PRO A 103 -2.37 -6.29 11.84
C PRO A 103 -3.64 -5.60 11.32
N VAL A 104 -3.86 -5.66 10.01
CA VAL A 104 -5.06 -5.08 9.41
C VAL A 104 -6.06 -6.18 9.10
N ASP A 105 -7.35 -5.84 9.18
CA ASP A 105 -8.40 -6.73 8.72
C ASP A 105 -8.81 -6.35 7.30
N ASN A 106 -9.74 -7.12 6.75
CA ASN A 106 -10.19 -6.94 5.38
C ASN A 106 -10.77 -5.55 5.12
N GLU A 107 -11.61 -5.06 6.05
CA GLU A 107 -12.24 -3.76 5.87
C GLU A 107 -11.23 -2.63 5.90
N ARG A 108 -10.28 -2.69 6.81
CA ARG A 108 -9.26 -1.65 6.93
C ARG A 108 -8.34 -1.65 5.73
N LEU A 109 -7.99 -2.83 5.24
CA LEU A 109 -7.14 -2.94 4.05
C LEU A 109 -7.84 -2.30 2.84
N ILE A 110 -9.08 -2.68 2.59
CA ILE A 110 -9.84 -2.16 1.46
C ILE A 110 -10.00 -0.64 1.58
N ALA A 111 -10.34 -0.16 2.76
CA ALA A 111 -10.51 1.27 3.00
C ALA A 111 -9.21 2.06 2.75
N ALA A 112 -8.08 1.54 3.23
CA ALA A 112 -6.79 2.20 3.04
C ALA A 112 -6.41 2.28 1.56
N VAL A 113 -6.60 1.19 0.83
CA VAL A 113 -6.31 1.12 -0.59
C VAL A 113 -7.20 2.07 -1.38
N ALA A 114 -8.50 2.06 -1.08
CA ALA A 114 -9.45 2.95 -1.76
C ALA A 114 -9.14 4.41 -1.51
N ARG A 115 -8.72 4.76 -0.30
CA ARG A 115 -8.37 6.13 0.05
C ARG A 115 -7.22 6.65 -0.81
N LEU A 116 -6.26 5.79 -1.11
CA LEU A 116 -5.11 6.18 -1.91
C LEU A 116 -5.40 6.15 -3.42
N LEU A 117 -6.10 5.13 -3.90
CA LEU A 117 -6.32 4.96 -5.33
C LEU A 117 -7.53 5.70 -5.86
N ARG A 118 -8.52 5.96 -5.01
CA ARG A 118 -9.79 6.60 -5.43
C ARG A 118 -10.19 7.71 -4.48
N PRO A 119 -9.31 8.69 -4.23
CA PRO A 119 -9.61 9.74 -3.26
C PRO A 119 -10.82 10.58 -3.65
N ASN A 120 -11.02 10.81 -4.95
CA ASN A 120 -12.16 11.61 -5.42
C ASN A 120 -13.47 10.89 -5.16
N LEU A 121 -13.51 9.58 -5.40
CA LEU A 121 -14.69 8.79 -5.14
C LEU A 121 -15.00 8.75 -3.65
N THR A 122 -13.98 8.62 -2.82
CA THR A 122 -14.13 8.61 -1.37
C THR A 122 -14.68 9.96 -0.89
N MET A 123 -14.19 11.05 -1.43
CA MET A 123 -14.67 12.38 -1.07
C MET A 123 -16.12 12.59 -1.48
N ILE A 124 -16.50 12.14 -2.65
CA ILE A 124 -17.89 12.26 -3.13
C ILE A 124 -18.82 11.47 -2.21
N ALA A 125 -18.47 10.26 -1.86
CA ALA A 125 -19.27 9.43 -0.97
C ALA A 125 -19.40 10.08 0.41
N ARG A 126 -18.33 10.67 0.93
CA ARG A 126 -18.34 11.35 2.22
C ARG A 126 -19.22 12.58 2.18
N ALA A 127 -19.11 13.37 1.12
CA ALA A 127 -19.92 14.56 0.96
C ALA A 127 -21.39 14.24 0.92
N SER A 128 -21.76 13.17 0.20
CA SER A 128 -23.15 12.71 0.16
C SER A 128 -23.66 12.28 1.53
N GLY A 129 -22.84 11.56 2.27
CA GLY A 129 -23.18 11.13 3.61
C GLY A 129 -23.34 12.31 4.57
N ASP A 130 -22.46 13.27 4.47
CA ASP A 130 -22.52 14.47 5.30
C ASP A 130 -23.78 15.30 4.97
N GLY A 131 -24.11 15.39 3.70
CA GLY A 131 -25.32 16.08 3.29
C GLY A 131 -26.57 15.44 3.87
N ASP A 132 -26.61 14.12 3.93
CA ASP A 132 -27.73 13.40 4.50
C ASP A 132 -27.87 13.64 6.00
N ARG A 133 -26.80 13.93 6.66
CA ARG A 133 -26.81 14.16 8.12
C ARG A 133 -27.25 15.55 8.48
N ASP A 134 -27.07 16.45 7.59
CA ASP A 134 -27.43 17.85 7.82
C ASP A 134 -28.89 18.06 7.53
#